data_ab959c534e89036620ae0c3111d2e17d
#
_entry.id   ab959c534e89036620ae0c3111d2e17d
#
_cell.length_a   1.000
_cell.length_b   1.000
_cell.length_c   1.000
_cell.angle_alpha   90.00
_cell.angle_beta   90.00
_cell.angle_gamma   90.00
#
_symmetry.space_group_name_H-M   'P 1'
#
loop_
_entity.id
_entity.type
_entity.pdbx_description
1 polymer ?
#
loop_
_entity_poly.entity_id
_entity_poly.type
_entity_poly.pdbx_seq_one_letter_code
_entity_poly.pdbx_strand_id
1 'polypeptide(L)'
;MKVLKVVHTPDPDDAFLFYGIVNGAVKISGFEEVQHIIMDIESINRDIIERGEDYHVAALSAHAFFYVAEKYYLLTVGASMGEGYGPIVVAREDLRSLDGKKVAVPGRYTTARLLLKLALDGIEYREVEMRFDKIVEAVLKEDVDAGVLIHDAQLSYKKYGLVKVLELWDWWREVSGNLPMPLGVNVVSKKLGKDIALNIRDALKLSIRYAWENKSIALKYASRYSRTLKEEELIEKFIEMYVGRRAVDMGDEGIEAHSLLYQLAREKKLVPRVEKIEFI
;
A
#
# COMPACT_ATOMS: atom_id res chain seq x y z
N MET A 1 -27.60 9.82 -13.04
CA MET A 1 -27.06 9.11 -11.84
C MET A 1 -25.63 9.53 -11.62
N LYS A 2 -25.31 9.97 -10.41
CA LYS A 2 -23.94 10.37 -10.05
C LYS A 2 -23.18 9.13 -9.57
N VAL A 3 -22.23 8.63 -10.38
CA VAL A 3 -21.44 7.44 -10.08
C VAL A 3 -20.10 7.86 -9.47
N LEU A 4 -19.73 7.28 -8.33
CA LEU A 4 -18.41 7.42 -7.73
C LEU A 4 -17.50 6.30 -8.23
N LYS A 5 -16.42 6.65 -8.94
CA LYS A 5 -15.41 5.69 -9.39
C LYS A 5 -14.36 5.50 -8.29
N VAL A 6 -14.28 4.29 -7.76
CA VAL A 6 -13.30 3.89 -6.74
C VAL A 6 -12.41 2.80 -7.31
N VAL A 7 -11.10 3.04 -7.36
CA VAL A 7 -10.12 2.02 -7.77
C VAL A 7 -9.31 1.57 -6.55
N HIS A 8 -9.21 0.25 -6.36
CA HIS A 8 -8.46 -0.35 -5.26
C HIS A 8 -7.90 -1.72 -5.64
N THR A 9 -7.08 -2.29 -4.77
CA THR A 9 -6.43 -3.58 -5.04
C THR A 9 -7.40 -4.76 -4.82
N PRO A 10 -7.15 -5.90 -5.47
CA PRO A 10 -7.89 -7.14 -5.20
C PRO A 10 -7.26 -7.89 -4.01
N ASP A 11 -6.89 -7.19 -2.95
CA ASP A 11 -6.26 -7.80 -1.78
C ASP A 11 -7.26 -7.83 -0.60
N PRO A 12 -7.11 -8.75 0.36
CA PRO A 12 -8.06 -8.92 1.46
C PRO A 12 -8.25 -7.68 2.34
N ASP A 13 -7.19 -6.88 2.52
CA ASP A 13 -7.22 -5.64 3.30
C ASP A 13 -8.12 -4.59 2.65
N ASP A 14 -7.95 -4.29 1.35
CA ASP A 14 -8.82 -3.37 0.62
C ASP A 14 -10.26 -3.89 0.56
N ALA A 15 -10.45 -5.19 0.30
CA ALA A 15 -11.78 -5.79 0.28
C ALA A 15 -12.49 -5.63 1.64
N PHE A 16 -11.77 -5.82 2.74
CA PHE A 16 -12.29 -5.62 4.09
C PHE A 16 -12.59 -4.15 4.37
N LEU A 17 -11.69 -3.25 4.00
CA LEU A 17 -11.80 -1.81 4.21
C LEU A 17 -13.03 -1.21 3.52
N PHE A 18 -13.29 -1.61 2.26
CA PHE A 18 -14.44 -1.15 1.49
C PHE A 18 -15.73 -1.94 1.73
N TYR A 19 -15.73 -2.97 2.57
CA TYR A 19 -16.84 -3.90 2.75
C TYR A 19 -18.18 -3.21 3.06
N GLY A 20 -18.19 -2.24 3.98
CA GLY A 20 -19.41 -1.53 4.35
C GLY A 20 -20.01 -0.72 3.20
N ILE A 21 -19.18 -0.20 2.30
CA ILE A 21 -19.60 0.52 1.09
C ILE A 21 -20.09 -0.45 0.03
N VAL A 22 -19.32 -1.53 -0.22
CA VAL A 22 -19.64 -2.53 -1.26
C VAL A 22 -20.97 -3.23 -0.99
N ASN A 23 -21.27 -3.56 0.26
CA ASN A 23 -22.55 -4.22 0.60
C ASN A 23 -23.73 -3.26 0.78
N GLY A 24 -23.51 -1.94 0.62
CA GLY A 24 -24.54 -0.92 0.69
C GLY A 24 -24.93 -0.51 2.12
N ALA A 25 -24.27 -1.01 3.16
CA ALA A 25 -24.50 -0.61 4.55
C ALA A 25 -24.07 0.83 4.81
N VAL A 26 -23.02 1.28 4.12
CA VAL A 26 -22.53 2.66 4.17
C VAL A 26 -22.73 3.31 2.81
N LYS A 27 -23.46 4.42 2.79
CA LYS A 27 -23.71 5.22 1.58
C LYS A 27 -22.84 6.47 1.57
N ILE A 28 -22.39 6.87 0.38
CA ILE A 28 -21.62 8.09 0.19
C ILE A 28 -22.58 9.18 -0.30
N SER A 29 -22.76 10.23 0.50
CA SER A 29 -23.68 11.33 0.18
C SER A 29 -23.31 11.99 -1.15
N GLY A 30 -24.33 12.25 -1.98
CA GLY A 30 -24.16 12.85 -3.30
C GLY A 30 -23.87 11.89 -4.43
N PHE A 31 -23.79 10.58 -4.17
CA PHE A 31 -23.63 9.53 -5.18
C PHE A 31 -24.73 8.47 -5.04
N GLU A 32 -25.25 8.02 -6.16
CA GLU A 32 -26.30 6.99 -6.24
C GLU A 32 -25.69 5.59 -6.38
N GLU A 33 -24.49 5.53 -6.96
CA GLU A 33 -23.77 4.28 -7.24
C GLU A 33 -22.27 4.45 -6.95
N VAL A 34 -21.64 3.39 -6.48
CA VAL A 34 -20.18 3.26 -6.35
C VAL A 34 -19.70 2.20 -7.32
N GLN A 35 -18.93 2.61 -8.32
CA GLN A 35 -18.27 1.71 -9.26
C GLN A 35 -16.90 1.32 -8.72
N HIS A 36 -16.75 0.05 -8.33
CA HIS A 36 -15.47 -0.51 -7.91
C HIS A 36 -14.68 -1.01 -9.12
N ILE A 37 -13.47 -0.48 -9.28
CA ILE A 37 -12.51 -0.89 -10.31
C ILE A 37 -11.37 -1.58 -9.56
N ILE A 38 -11.08 -2.82 -9.93
CA ILE A 38 -10.11 -3.65 -9.21
C ILE A 38 -8.89 -3.89 -10.09
N MET A 39 -7.74 -3.44 -9.63
CA MET A 39 -6.44 -3.56 -10.31
C MET A 39 -5.32 -3.76 -9.29
N ASP A 40 -4.18 -4.34 -9.70
CA ASP A 40 -3.02 -4.40 -8.81
C ASP A 40 -2.43 -3.01 -8.55
N ILE A 41 -1.74 -2.85 -7.42
CA ILE A 41 -1.31 -1.54 -6.94
C ILE A 41 -0.39 -0.80 -7.93
N GLU A 42 0.54 -1.48 -8.59
CA GLU A 42 1.42 -0.81 -9.56
C GLU A 42 0.66 -0.41 -10.83
N SER A 43 -0.32 -1.19 -11.25
CA SER A 43 -1.21 -0.83 -12.36
C SER A 43 -2.01 0.43 -12.05
N ILE A 44 -2.55 0.56 -10.83
CA ILE A 44 -3.25 1.78 -10.38
C ILE A 44 -2.29 2.97 -10.36
N ASN A 45 -1.10 2.80 -9.77
CA ASN A 45 -0.08 3.84 -9.72
C ASN A 45 0.25 4.35 -11.13
N ARG A 46 0.48 3.45 -12.09
CA ARG A 46 0.81 3.80 -13.49
C ARG A 46 -0.34 4.43 -14.23
N ASP A 47 -1.55 3.93 -14.04
CA ASP A 47 -2.74 4.50 -14.69
C ASP A 47 -2.89 5.99 -14.37
N ILE A 48 -2.74 6.35 -13.08
CA ILE A 48 -2.92 7.73 -12.63
C ILE A 48 -1.71 8.60 -13.01
N ILE A 49 -0.48 8.08 -12.86
CA ILE A 49 0.75 8.85 -13.07
C ILE A 49 1.11 8.96 -14.56
N GLU A 50 1.10 7.84 -15.28
CA GLU A 50 1.62 7.78 -16.66
C GLU A 50 0.51 7.97 -17.70
N ARG A 51 -0.69 7.43 -17.47
CA ARG A 51 -1.81 7.51 -18.42
C ARG A 51 -2.75 8.67 -18.13
N GLY A 52 -2.65 9.27 -16.94
CA GLY A 52 -3.46 10.42 -16.54
C GLY A 52 -4.92 10.08 -16.23
N GLU A 53 -5.21 8.80 -15.93
CA GLU A 53 -6.55 8.38 -15.50
C GLU A 53 -6.97 9.13 -14.24
N ASP A 54 -8.24 9.46 -14.17
CA ASP A 54 -8.82 10.31 -13.13
C ASP A 54 -9.92 9.55 -12.39
N TYR A 55 -9.51 8.86 -11.33
CA TYR A 55 -10.45 8.20 -10.42
C TYR A 55 -10.88 9.18 -9.33
N HIS A 56 -12.14 9.05 -8.88
CA HIS A 56 -12.64 9.88 -7.78
C HIS A 56 -11.97 9.51 -6.45
N VAL A 57 -11.80 8.22 -6.22
CA VAL A 57 -11.08 7.64 -5.07
C VAL A 57 -10.11 6.59 -5.60
N ALA A 58 -8.90 6.56 -5.07
CA ALA A 58 -7.91 5.57 -5.46
C ALA A 58 -7.08 5.09 -4.26
N ALA A 59 -6.84 3.77 -4.21
CA ALA A 59 -5.77 3.22 -3.40
C ALA A 59 -4.45 3.39 -4.16
N LEU A 60 -3.45 3.99 -3.53
CA LEU A 60 -2.13 4.23 -4.09
C LEU A 60 -1.03 3.78 -3.15
N SER A 61 0.13 3.49 -3.69
CA SER A 61 1.35 3.47 -2.88
C SER A 61 1.64 4.87 -2.34
N ALA A 62 2.11 5.00 -1.09
CA ALA A 62 2.52 6.29 -0.54
C ALA A 62 3.57 7.00 -1.42
N HIS A 63 4.46 6.22 -2.06
CA HIS A 63 5.41 6.73 -3.07
C HIS A 63 4.70 7.35 -4.28
N ALA A 64 3.71 6.65 -4.84
CA ALA A 64 2.96 7.11 -6.01
C ALA A 64 2.21 8.40 -5.73
N PHE A 65 1.68 8.55 -4.52
CA PHE A 65 0.97 9.78 -4.12
C PHE A 65 1.82 11.04 -4.31
N PHE A 66 3.12 11.00 -4.08
CA PHE A 66 3.99 12.17 -4.26
C PHE A 66 4.06 12.69 -5.71
N TYR A 67 3.69 11.89 -6.71
CA TYR A 67 3.60 12.30 -8.11
C TYR A 67 2.26 12.97 -8.47
N VAL A 68 1.25 12.79 -7.62
CA VAL A 68 -0.12 13.23 -7.90
C VAL A 68 -0.73 14.10 -6.79
N ALA A 69 0.07 14.52 -5.81
CA ALA A 69 -0.35 15.30 -4.64
C ALA A 69 -1.03 16.63 -5.01
N GLU A 70 -0.72 17.21 -6.18
CA GLU A 70 -1.39 18.41 -6.68
C GLU A 70 -2.84 18.15 -7.13
N LYS A 71 -3.16 16.89 -7.49
CA LYS A 71 -4.47 16.49 -8.02
C LYS A 71 -5.36 15.83 -6.97
N TYR A 72 -4.77 15.29 -5.91
CA TYR A 72 -5.46 14.47 -4.91
C TYR A 72 -5.23 14.97 -3.49
N TYR A 73 -6.27 14.86 -2.66
CA TYR A 73 -6.14 14.88 -1.20
C TYR A 73 -5.69 13.51 -0.71
N LEU A 74 -4.82 13.48 0.30
CA LEU A 74 -4.47 12.25 1.02
C LEU A 74 -5.44 12.06 2.18
N LEU A 75 -6.18 10.95 2.20
CA LEU A 75 -7.08 10.65 3.30
C LEU A 75 -6.30 10.21 4.53
N THR A 76 -6.68 10.73 5.70
CA THR A 76 -6.16 10.25 7.00
C THR A 76 -6.77 8.89 7.40
N VAL A 77 -7.65 8.34 6.56
CA VAL A 77 -8.38 7.08 6.73
C VAL A 77 -8.03 6.12 5.59
N GLY A 78 -7.97 4.83 5.89
CA GLY A 78 -7.68 3.77 4.92
C GLY A 78 -6.20 3.65 4.57
N ALA A 79 -5.30 4.26 5.34
CA ALA A 79 -3.88 4.09 5.13
C ALA A 79 -3.39 2.72 5.63
N SER A 80 -2.56 2.06 4.83
CA SER A 80 -1.78 0.90 5.25
C SER A 80 -0.44 1.36 5.79
N MET A 81 -0.19 1.12 7.07
CA MET A 81 1.03 1.55 7.75
C MET A 81 1.64 0.40 8.54
N GLY A 82 2.95 0.19 8.39
CA GLY A 82 3.68 -0.81 9.14
C GLY A 82 4.01 -0.32 10.56
N GLU A 83 3.73 -1.15 11.56
CA GLU A 83 4.16 -0.94 12.96
C GLU A 83 4.84 -2.23 13.43
N GLY A 84 6.17 -2.29 13.37
CA GLY A 84 6.94 -3.51 13.65
C GLY A 84 7.05 -4.47 12.46
N TYR A 85 6.59 -4.09 11.29
CA TYR A 85 6.69 -4.85 10.05
C TYR A 85 6.73 -3.92 8.84
N GLY A 86 7.22 -4.43 7.72
CA GLY A 86 7.27 -3.72 6.46
C GLY A 86 7.62 -4.65 5.31
N PRO A 87 7.86 -4.14 4.10
CA PRO A 87 8.39 -4.93 3.02
C PRO A 87 9.72 -5.57 3.40
N ILE A 88 9.91 -6.81 2.97
CA ILE A 88 11.11 -7.60 3.24
C ILE A 88 11.83 -7.94 1.95
N VAL A 89 13.14 -8.07 2.00
CA VAL A 89 13.92 -8.65 0.91
C VAL A 89 14.22 -10.10 1.26
N VAL A 90 13.95 -11.00 0.33
CA VAL A 90 14.19 -12.43 0.48
C VAL A 90 15.14 -12.94 -0.60
N ALA A 91 15.86 -14.00 -0.29
CA ALA A 91 16.72 -14.73 -1.22
C ALA A 91 16.63 -16.24 -0.93
N ARG A 92 17.27 -17.08 -1.75
CA ARG A 92 17.37 -18.53 -1.52
C ARG A 92 18.34 -18.89 -0.40
N GLU A 93 19.30 -18.04 -0.14
CA GLU A 93 20.31 -18.18 0.89
C GLU A 93 20.56 -16.84 1.60
N ASP A 94 21.25 -16.87 2.72
CA ASP A 94 21.61 -15.64 3.45
C ASP A 94 22.67 -14.86 2.67
N LEU A 95 22.28 -13.72 2.12
CA LEU A 95 23.16 -12.81 1.39
C LEU A 95 23.70 -11.75 2.36
N ARG A 96 25.03 -11.65 2.46
CA ARG A 96 25.69 -10.62 3.29
C ARG A 96 25.54 -9.21 2.74
N SER A 97 25.32 -9.07 1.43
CA SER A 97 25.15 -7.80 0.74
C SER A 97 24.30 -7.99 -0.52
N LEU A 98 23.60 -6.95 -0.91
CA LEU A 98 22.91 -6.86 -2.20
C LEU A 98 23.74 -6.18 -3.28
N ASP A 99 24.98 -5.78 -2.96
CA ASP A 99 25.88 -5.14 -3.93
C ASP A 99 26.15 -6.05 -5.13
N GLY A 100 26.01 -5.50 -6.35
CA GLY A 100 26.13 -6.21 -7.61
C GLY A 100 25.00 -7.22 -7.91
N LYS A 101 23.99 -7.36 -7.04
CA LYS A 101 22.92 -8.36 -7.17
C LYS A 101 21.77 -7.87 -8.04
N LYS A 102 21.07 -8.81 -8.69
CA LYS A 102 19.78 -8.56 -9.31
C LYS A 102 18.68 -8.68 -8.26
N VAL A 103 17.94 -7.60 -8.04
CA VAL A 103 16.88 -7.56 -7.05
C VAL A 103 15.54 -7.29 -7.73
N ALA A 104 14.59 -8.23 -7.61
CA ALA A 104 13.23 -8.03 -8.09
C ALA A 104 12.50 -7.01 -7.22
N VAL A 105 11.82 -6.05 -7.86
CA VAL A 105 11.00 -5.02 -7.20
C VAL A 105 9.57 -5.07 -7.71
N PRO A 106 8.56 -4.83 -6.84
CA PRO A 106 7.14 -5.06 -7.17
C PRO A 106 6.51 -3.99 -8.09
N GLY A 107 7.29 -3.00 -8.49
CA GLY A 107 6.84 -1.94 -9.38
C GLY A 107 7.56 -0.63 -9.13
N ARG A 108 7.61 0.20 -10.17
CA ARG A 108 8.35 1.46 -10.21
C ARG A 108 7.88 2.48 -9.17
N TYR A 109 6.57 2.54 -8.95
CA TYR A 109 5.95 3.54 -8.07
C TYR A 109 5.53 2.96 -6.72
N THR A 110 5.88 1.71 -6.42
CA THR A 110 5.58 1.11 -5.12
C THR A 110 6.40 1.73 -4.00
N THR A 111 5.81 1.85 -2.81
CA THR A 111 6.54 2.33 -1.62
C THR A 111 7.66 1.37 -1.22
N ALA A 112 7.46 0.08 -1.43
CA ALA A 112 8.49 -0.94 -1.15
C ALA A 112 9.77 -0.70 -1.94
N ARG A 113 9.68 -0.33 -3.23
CA ARG A 113 10.84 0.06 -4.03
C ARG A 113 11.48 1.35 -3.55
N LEU A 114 10.69 2.36 -3.17
CA LEU A 114 11.24 3.60 -2.62
C LEU A 114 12.03 3.34 -1.32
N LEU A 115 11.43 2.58 -0.40
CA LEU A 115 12.06 2.21 0.87
C LEU A 115 13.36 1.42 0.64
N LEU A 116 13.37 0.48 -0.31
CA LEU A 116 14.59 -0.25 -0.68
C LEU A 116 15.69 0.71 -1.14
N LYS A 117 15.37 1.67 -2.02
CA LYS A 117 16.33 2.65 -2.51
C LYS A 117 16.89 3.55 -1.41
N LEU A 118 16.07 3.92 -0.47
CA LEU A 118 16.48 4.74 0.67
C LEU A 118 17.35 3.93 1.65
N ALA A 119 16.94 2.69 1.94
CA ALA A 119 17.67 1.81 2.86
C ALA A 119 19.03 1.34 2.31
N LEU A 120 19.16 1.21 0.99
CA LEU A 120 20.37 0.77 0.30
C LEU A 120 21.11 1.93 -0.37
N ASP A 121 21.01 3.14 0.19
CA ASP A 121 21.74 4.30 -0.32
C ASP A 121 23.25 4.03 -0.36
N GLY A 122 23.85 4.20 -1.54
CA GLY A 122 25.28 3.91 -1.76
C GLY A 122 25.60 2.44 -2.10
N ILE A 123 24.62 1.54 -2.16
CA ILE A 123 24.78 0.16 -2.61
C ILE A 123 24.35 0.06 -4.08
N GLU A 124 25.21 -0.46 -4.93
CA GLU A 124 24.90 -0.67 -6.35
C GLU A 124 24.26 -2.04 -6.58
N TYR A 125 23.00 -2.08 -6.94
CA TYR A 125 22.28 -3.29 -7.33
C TYR A 125 21.45 -3.06 -8.60
N ARG A 126 21.12 -4.14 -9.31
CA ARG A 126 20.31 -4.07 -10.52
C ARG A 126 18.85 -4.38 -10.21
N GLU A 127 17.98 -3.39 -10.33
CA GLU A 127 16.53 -3.59 -10.23
C GLU A 127 15.99 -4.38 -11.43
N VAL A 128 15.12 -5.35 -11.13
CA VAL A 128 14.30 -6.07 -12.11
C VAL A 128 12.84 -5.87 -11.70
N GLU A 129 12.15 -5.00 -12.43
CA GLU A 129 10.74 -4.73 -12.16
C GLU A 129 9.88 -5.88 -12.64
N MET A 130 8.95 -6.35 -11.78
CA MET A 130 7.97 -7.37 -12.12
C MET A 130 6.75 -7.29 -11.21
N ARG A 131 5.65 -7.93 -11.59
CA ARG A 131 4.49 -8.04 -10.73
C ARG A 131 4.87 -8.72 -9.41
N PHE A 132 4.32 -8.21 -8.30
CA PHE A 132 4.64 -8.68 -6.96
C PHE A 132 4.41 -10.18 -6.76
N ASP A 133 3.37 -10.75 -7.41
CA ASP A 133 3.02 -12.17 -7.33
C ASP A 133 3.99 -13.10 -8.11
N LYS A 134 4.92 -12.53 -8.87
CA LYS A 134 5.96 -13.26 -9.62
C LYS A 134 7.32 -13.28 -8.95
N ILE A 135 7.51 -12.46 -7.92
CA ILE A 135 8.84 -12.26 -7.30
C ILE A 135 9.33 -13.55 -6.63
N VAL A 136 8.48 -14.25 -5.86
CA VAL A 136 8.86 -15.52 -5.23
C VAL A 136 9.32 -16.55 -6.28
N GLU A 137 8.57 -16.69 -7.36
CA GLU A 137 8.89 -17.59 -8.46
C GLU A 137 10.22 -17.23 -9.12
N ALA A 138 10.47 -15.94 -9.38
CA ALA A 138 11.69 -15.46 -10.00
C ALA A 138 12.93 -15.71 -9.13
N VAL A 139 12.81 -15.54 -7.80
CA VAL A 139 13.90 -15.87 -6.86
C VAL A 139 14.19 -17.37 -6.85
N LEU A 140 13.14 -18.21 -6.84
CA LEU A 140 13.28 -19.65 -6.84
C LEU A 140 13.92 -20.20 -8.14
N LYS A 141 13.60 -19.57 -9.29
CA LYS A 141 14.14 -19.93 -10.61
C LYS A 141 15.53 -19.34 -10.90
N GLU A 142 16.08 -18.56 -9.99
CA GLU A 142 17.37 -17.87 -10.19
C GLU A 142 17.36 -16.80 -11.29
N ASP A 143 16.20 -16.33 -11.70
CA ASP A 143 16.10 -15.21 -12.64
C ASP A 143 16.63 -13.91 -11.99
N VAL A 144 16.51 -13.84 -10.66
CA VAL A 144 17.04 -12.77 -9.78
C VAL A 144 17.68 -13.39 -8.54
N ASP A 145 18.63 -12.66 -7.92
CA ASP A 145 19.33 -13.10 -6.70
C ASP A 145 18.47 -12.91 -5.45
N ALA A 146 17.67 -11.84 -5.41
CA ALA A 146 16.80 -11.48 -4.30
C ALA A 146 15.51 -10.81 -4.80
N GLY A 147 14.53 -10.69 -3.93
CA GLY A 147 13.27 -10.03 -4.27
C GLY A 147 12.59 -9.34 -3.10
N VAL A 148 11.99 -8.19 -3.37
CA VAL A 148 11.21 -7.41 -2.39
C VAL A 148 9.80 -7.96 -2.33
N LEU A 149 9.38 -8.47 -1.19
CA LEU A 149 8.04 -8.99 -0.97
C LEU A 149 7.15 -7.95 -0.28
N ILE A 150 5.94 -7.84 -0.79
CA ILE A 150 4.84 -7.04 -0.24
C ILE A 150 3.60 -7.92 -0.06
N HIS A 151 2.54 -7.39 0.52
CA HIS A 151 1.27 -8.08 0.76
C HIS A 151 1.44 -9.40 1.53
N ASP A 152 0.61 -10.36 1.23
CA ASP A 152 0.52 -11.66 1.89
C ASP A 152 1.75 -12.57 1.68
N ALA A 153 2.56 -12.32 0.63
CA ALA A 153 3.81 -13.04 0.40
C ALA A 153 4.83 -12.86 1.54
N GLN A 154 4.78 -11.75 2.27
CA GLN A 154 5.62 -11.52 3.47
C GLN A 154 5.37 -12.52 4.59
N LEU A 155 4.18 -13.11 4.67
CA LEU A 155 3.82 -14.10 5.69
C LEU A 155 4.12 -15.54 5.23
N SER A 156 4.25 -15.78 3.93
CA SER A 156 4.32 -17.12 3.34
C SER A 156 5.69 -17.53 2.78
N TYR A 157 6.65 -16.61 2.64
CA TYR A 157 7.94 -16.88 1.97
C TYR A 157 8.71 -18.08 2.54
N LYS A 158 8.63 -18.31 3.86
CA LYS A 158 9.30 -19.45 4.51
C LYS A 158 8.80 -20.80 4.02
N LYS A 159 7.54 -20.90 3.58
CA LYS A 159 6.97 -22.13 3.00
C LYS A 159 7.67 -22.54 1.70
N TYR A 160 8.33 -21.58 1.05
CA TYR A 160 9.11 -21.80 -0.18
C TYR A 160 10.60 -22.00 0.07
N GLY A 161 11.04 -22.10 1.34
CA GLY A 161 12.44 -22.25 1.69
C GLY A 161 13.27 -20.97 1.52
N LEU A 162 12.63 -19.82 1.28
CA LEU A 162 13.33 -18.55 1.17
C LEU A 162 13.72 -18.01 2.55
N VAL A 163 14.83 -17.28 2.59
CA VAL A 163 15.32 -16.60 3.78
C VAL A 163 15.18 -15.09 3.65
N LYS A 164 14.91 -14.42 4.75
CA LYS A 164 14.84 -12.95 4.80
C LYS A 164 16.24 -12.41 4.97
N VAL A 165 16.69 -11.57 4.02
CA VAL A 165 18.03 -10.95 4.03
C VAL A 165 17.98 -9.48 4.47
N LEU A 166 16.82 -8.80 4.36
CA LEU A 166 16.64 -7.43 4.82
C LEU A 166 15.20 -7.23 5.27
N GLU A 167 15.01 -6.56 6.40
CA GLU A 167 13.75 -6.02 6.88
C GLU A 167 13.76 -4.50 6.72
N LEU A 168 12.92 -3.95 5.85
CA LEU A 168 12.92 -2.50 5.63
C LEU A 168 12.35 -1.73 6.81
N TRP A 169 11.56 -2.38 7.68
CA TRP A 169 11.12 -1.81 8.94
C TRP A 169 12.30 -1.45 9.86
N ASP A 170 13.34 -2.27 9.93
CA ASP A 170 14.47 -2.00 10.82
C ASP A 170 15.16 -0.70 10.44
N TRP A 171 15.40 -0.48 9.14
CA TRP A 171 15.93 0.77 8.64
C TRP A 171 14.98 1.95 8.91
N TRP A 172 13.67 1.79 8.62
CA TRP A 172 12.69 2.86 8.85
C TRP A 172 12.63 3.27 10.31
N ARG A 173 12.60 2.31 11.23
CA ARG A 173 12.57 2.53 12.66
C ARG A 173 13.74 3.41 13.13
N GLU A 174 14.94 3.16 12.60
CA GLU A 174 16.14 3.93 12.95
C GLU A 174 16.05 5.38 12.46
N VAL A 175 15.66 5.61 11.21
CA VAL A 175 15.63 6.95 10.63
C VAL A 175 14.42 7.77 11.07
N SER A 176 13.33 7.13 11.46
CA SER A 176 12.07 7.79 11.83
C SER A 176 11.84 7.95 13.33
N GLY A 177 12.65 7.31 14.18
CA GLY A 177 12.40 7.28 15.63
C GLY A 177 11.14 6.52 16.03
N ASN A 178 10.83 5.41 15.34
CA ASN A 178 9.65 4.54 15.51
C ASN A 178 8.31 5.11 14.98
N LEU A 179 8.30 6.08 14.11
CA LEU A 179 7.06 6.44 13.41
C LEU A 179 6.52 5.25 12.60
N PRO A 180 5.19 5.11 12.45
CA PRO A 180 4.63 4.07 11.61
C PRO A 180 5.12 4.21 10.17
N MET A 181 5.47 3.09 9.50
CA MET A 181 6.01 3.11 8.14
C MET A 181 4.88 3.31 7.12
N PRO A 182 4.89 4.40 6.32
CA PRO A 182 3.91 4.55 5.24
C PRO A 182 4.08 3.45 4.19
N LEU A 183 2.98 2.81 3.79
CA LEU A 183 2.97 1.77 2.76
C LEU A 183 1.99 2.12 1.64
N GLY A 184 0.70 2.12 1.95
CA GLY A 184 -0.39 2.46 1.05
C GLY A 184 -1.28 3.57 1.61
N VAL A 185 -1.94 4.30 0.72
CA VAL A 185 -2.83 5.40 1.06
C VAL A 185 -4.09 5.34 0.22
N ASN A 186 -5.19 5.87 0.75
CA ASN A 186 -6.35 6.21 -0.05
C ASN A 186 -6.37 7.72 -0.35
N VAL A 187 -6.70 8.08 -1.57
CA VAL A 187 -6.71 9.47 -2.03
C VAL A 187 -8.04 9.81 -2.68
N VAL A 188 -8.42 11.09 -2.61
CA VAL A 188 -9.63 11.60 -3.25
C VAL A 188 -9.28 12.75 -4.19
N SER A 189 -9.83 12.71 -5.41
CA SER A 189 -9.60 13.75 -6.42
C SER A 189 -10.08 15.12 -5.93
N LYS A 190 -9.20 16.12 -6.01
CA LYS A 190 -9.51 17.53 -5.66
C LYS A 190 -10.61 18.13 -6.53
N LYS A 191 -10.87 17.56 -7.71
CA LYS A 191 -11.95 17.98 -8.61
C LYS A 191 -13.34 17.83 -7.99
N LEU A 192 -13.49 16.95 -7.00
CA LEU A 192 -14.77 16.79 -6.28
C LEU A 192 -15.06 17.93 -5.30
N GLY A 193 -14.04 18.70 -4.93
CA GLY A 193 -14.11 19.70 -3.87
C GLY A 193 -13.94 19.09 -2.48
N LYS A 194 -13.53 19.94 -1.53
CA LYS A 194 -13.13 19.51 -0.19
C LYS A 194 -14.27 18.90 0.61
N ASP A 195 -15.47 19.46 0.51
CA ASP A 195 -16.65 18.98 1.28
C ASP A 195 -17.04 17.55 0.86
N ILE A 196 -17.02 17.25 -0.44
CA ILE A 196 -17.29 15.90 -0.93
C ILE A 196 -16.16 14.96 -0.52
N ALA A 197 -14.92 15.40 -0.58
CA ALA A 197 -13.77 14.61 -0.16
C ALA A 197 -13.83 14.24 1.34
N LEU A 198 -14.25 15.16 2.20
CA LEU A 198 -14.51 14.91 3.62
C LEU A 198 -15.64 13.89 3.82
N ASN A 199 -16.74 13.99 3.08
CA ASN A 199 -17.84 13.02 3.13
C ASN A 199 -17.36 11.61 2.72
N ILE A 200 -16.51 11.51 1.71
CA ILE A 200 -15.91 10.22 1.27
C ILE A 200 -15.02 9.66 2.37
N ARG A 201 -14.16 10.47 2.98
CA ARG A 201 -13.31 10.07 4.12
C ARG A 201 -14.16 9.49 5.26
N ASP A 202 -15.22 10.21 5.65
CA ASP A 202 -16.08 9.79 6.76
C ASP A 202 -16.84 8.50 6.43
N ALA A 203 -17.32 8.35 5.19
CA ALA A 203 -17.94 7.12 4.73
C ALA A 203 -16.95 5.94 4.74
N LEU A 204 -15.69 6.15 4.34
CA LEU A 204 -14.65 5.12 4.41
C LEU A 204 -14.37 4.72 5.87
N LYS A 205 -14.29 5.68 6.78
CA LYS A 205 -14.14 5.44 8.22
C LYS A 205 -15.30 4.61 8.78
N LEU A 206 -16.52 4.91 8.38
CA LEU A 206 -17.70 4.12 8.73
C LEU A 206 -17.67 2.71 8.13
N SER A 207 -17.20 2.56 6.88
CA SER A 207 -17.04 1.27 6.23
C SER A 207 -16.09 0.35 6.98
N ILE A 208 -14.93 0.86 7.41
CA ILE A 208 -13.96 0.11 8.21
C ILE A 208 -14.58 -0.33 9.55
N ARG A 209 -15.24 0.59 10.26
CA ARG A 209 -15.91 0.26 11.52
C ARG A 209 -16.98 -0.79 11.35
N TYR A 210 -17.83 -0.65 10.33
CA TYR A 210 -18.85 -1.63 9.99
C TYR A 210 -18.25 -3.01 9.70
N ALA A 211 -17.13 -3.07 8.98
CA ALA A 211 -16.44 -4.33 8.70
C ALA A 211 -15.95 -5.00 10.00
N TRP A 212 -15.39 -4.24 10.94
CA TRP A 212 -14.98 -4.78 12.25
C TRP A 212 -16.15 -5.19 13.13
N GLU A 213 -17.25 -4.45 13.15
CA GLU A 213 -18.48 -4.81 13.89
C GLU A 213 -19.13 -6.08 13.32
N ASN A 214 -18.93 -6.35 12.01
CA ASN A 214 -19.42 -7.52 11.31
C ASN A 214 -18.28 -8.45 10.85
N LYS A 215 -17.24 -8.59 11.70
CA LYS A 215 -15.94 -9.20 11.39
C LYS A 215 -16.07 -10.53 10.64
N SER A 216 -16.86 -11.48 11.13
CA SER A 216 -16.98 -12.81 10.53
C SER A 216 -17.44 -12.78 9.07
N ILE A 217 -18.43 -11.94 8.74
CA ILE A 217 -18.97 -11.84 7.38
C ILE A 217 -17.99 -11.05 6.49
N ALA A 218 -17.40 -9.99 7.03
CA ALA A 218 -16.41 -9.18 6.32
C ALA A 218 -15.14 -9.99 6.00
N LEU A 219 -14.64 -10.81 6.93
CA LEU A 219 -13.51 -11.73 6.71
C LEU A 219 -13.84 -12.76 5.61
N LYS A 220 -15.02 -13.36 5.66
CA LYS A 220 -15.47 -14.31 4.63
C LYS A 220 -15.59 -13.65 3.25
N TYR A 221 -15.95 -12.38 3.19
CA TYR A 221 -15.94 -11.60 1.95
C TYR A 221 -14.51 -11.36 1.49
N ALA A 222 -13.65 -10.83 2.35
CA ALA A 222 -12.27 -10.47 2.06
C ALA A 222 -11.40 -11.69 1.67
N SER A 223 -11.65 -12.86 2.28
CA SER A 223 -10.90 -14.09 1.99
C SER A 223 -11.00 -14.54 0.52
N ARG A 224 -12.05 -14.14 -0.19
CA ARG A 224 -12.21 -14.43 -1.65
C ARG A 224 -11.14 -13.75 -2.50
N TYR A 225 -10.49 -12.72 -1.95
CA TYR A 225 -9.46 -11.91 -2.62
C TYR A 225 -8.04 -12.35 -2.25
N SER A 226 -7.88 -13.26 -1.28
CA SER A 226 -6.56 -13.79 -0.92
C SER A 226 -5.99 -14.66 -2.03
N ARG A 227 -4.76 -14.38 -2.44
CA ARG A 227 -4.07 -15.07 -3.54
C ARG A 227 -3.13 -16.15 -3.05
N THR A 228 -2.38 -15.89 -1.98
CA THR A 228 -1.34 -16.79 -1.47
C THR A 228 -1.71 -17.42 -0.14
N LEU A 229 -2.49 -16.74 0.71
CA LEU A 229 -2.94 -17.28 1.98
C LEU A 229 -4.20 -18.12 1.78
N LYS A 230 -4.20 -19.33 2.30
CA LYS A 230 -5.34 -20.26 2.25
C LYS A 230 -5.98 -20.46 3.62
N GLU A 231 -5.17 -20.30 4.66
CA GLU A 231 -5.58 -20.47 6.04
C GLU A 231 -6.32 -19.20 6.52
N GLU A 232 -7.52 -19.37 7.05
CA GLU A 232 -8.37 -18.27 7.51
C GLU A 232 -7.68 -17.42 8.59
N GLU A 233 -6.97 -18.06 9.52
CA GLU A 233 -6.20 -17.39 10.57
C GLU A 233 -5.10 -16.47 10.03
N LEU A 234 -4.44 -16.87 8.93
CA LEU A 234 -3.42 -16.04 8.30
C LEU A 234 -4.02 -14.86 7.54
N ILE A 235 -5.19 -15.04 6.94
CA ILE A 235 -5.93 -13.95 6.28
C ILE A 235 -6.41 -12.95 7.32
N GLU A 236 -6.96 -13.43 8.44
CA GLU A 236 -7.38 -12.58 9.56
C GLU A 236 -6.20 -11.77 10.10
N LYS A 237 -5.08 -12.44 10.38
CA LYS A 237 -3.85 -11.77 10.83
C LYS A 237 -3.37 -10.72 9.83
N PHE A 238 -3.41 -11.02 8.53
CA PHE A 238 -3.06 -10.07 7.48
C PHE A 238 -3.97 -8.82 7.53
N ILE A 239 -5.28 -9.03 7.65
CA ILE A 239 -6.24 -7.92 7.75
C ILE A 239 -6.01 -7.11 9.03
N GLU A 240 -5.75 -7.75 10.17
CA GLU A 240 -5.44 -7.06 11.43
C GLU A 240 -4.15 -6.20 11.33
N MET A 241 -3.15 -6.67 10.60
CA MET A 241 -1.93 -5.88 10.34
C MET A 241 -2.21 -4.62 9.51
N TYR A 242 -2.97 -4.76 8.43
CA TYR A 242 -3.15 -3.69 7.44
C TYR A 242 -4.38 -2.80 7.69
N VAL A 243 -5.45 -3.33 8.31
CA VAL A 243 -6.69 -2.60 8.60
C VAL A 243 -6.88 -2.39 10.10
N GLY A 244 -5.78 -2.12 10.80
CA GLY A 244 -5.76 -1.80 12.22
C GLY A 244 -6.18 -0.36 12.54
N ARG A 245 -5.78 0.12 13.73
CA ARG A 245 -6.11 1.48 14.20
C ARG A 245 -5.71 2.58 13.22
N ARG A 246 -4.56 2.43 12.53
CA ARG A 246 -4.02 3.42 11.58
C ARG A 246 -4.86 3.50 10.31
N ALA A 247 -5.54 2.43 9.93
CA ALA A 247 -6.49 2.48 8.82
C ALA A 247 -7.77 3.23 9.19
N VAL A 248 -8.20 3.21 10.46
CA VAL A 248 -9.34 4.02 10.93
C VAL A 248 -8.97 5.50 11.02
N ASP A 249 -7.74 5.79 11.45
CA ASP A 249 -7.17 7.14 11.48
C ASP A 249 -5.64 7.04 11.63
N MET A 250 -4.88 7.59 10.68
CA MET A 250 -3.43 7.52 10.75
C MET A 250 -2.84 8.39 11.87
N GLY A 251 -3.59 9.39 12.33
CA GLY A 251 -3.19 10.31 13.39
C GLY A 251 -1.99 11.20 13.03
N ASP A 252 -1.55 12.03 13.99
CA ASP A 252 -0.44 12.97 13.76
C ASP A 252 0.86 12.24 13.43
N GLU A 253 1.15 11.11 14.07
CA GLU A 253 2.34 10.31 13.77
C GLU A 253 2.32 9.77 12.32
N GLY A 254 1.14 9.40 11.80
CA GLY A 254 1.01 8.97 10.41
C GLY A 254 1.24 10.12 9.42
N ILE A 255 0.74 11.31 9.74
CA ILE A 255 0.98 12.54 8.95
C ILE A 255 2.48 12.89 8.96
N GLU A 256 3.12 12.84 10.13
CA GLU A 256 4.55 13.07 10.29
C GLU A 256 5.38 12.05 9.50
N ALA A 257 5.02 10.78 9.58
CA ALA A 257 5.68 9.70 8.85
C ALA A 257 5.65 9.90 7.32
N HIS A 258 4.51 10.31 6.76
CA HIS A 258 4.40 10.61 5.32
C HIS A 258 5.25 11.84 4.95
N SER A 259 5.28 12.85 5.80
CA SER A 259 6.10 14.05 5.59
C SER A 259 7.59 13.72 5.63
N LEU A 260 8.02 12.88 6.58
CA LEU A 260 9.40 12.39 6.67
C LEU A 260 9.78 11.54 5.44
N LEU A 261 8.92 10.60 5.03
CA LEU A 261 9.18 9.78 3.84
C LEU A 261 9.35 10.65 2.59
N TYR A 262 8.49 11.67 2.44
CA TYR A 262 8.62 12.64 1.35
C TYR A 262 9.95 13.39 1.41
N GLN A 263 10.35 13.90 2.58
CA GLN A 263 11.61 14.62 2.77
C GLN A 263 12.80 13.75 2.37
N LEU A 264 12.92 12.52 2.91
CA LEU A 264 13.99 11.59 2.60
C LEU A 264 14.07 11.28 1.11
N ALA A 265 12.91 11.04 0.48
CA ALA A 265 12.83 10.78 -0.95
C ALA A 265 13.23 12.01 -1.80
N ARG A 266 12.89 13.22 -1.34
CA ARG A 266 13.27 14.48 -2.01
C ARG A 266 14.76 14.77 -1.93
N GLU A 267 15.37 14.55 -0.79
CA GLU A 267 16.83 14.71 -0.61
C GLU A 267 17.62 13.84 -1.58
N LYS A 268 17.13 12.62 -1.84
CA LYS A 268 17.69 11.68 -2.82
C LYS A 268 17.19 11.90 -4.25
N LYS A 269 16.36 12.90 -4.52
CA LYS A 269 15.77 13.21 -5.84
C LYS A 269 14.96 12.02 -6.44
N LEU A 270 14.36 11.20 -5.59
CA LEU A 270 13.58 10.02 -5.99
C LEU A 270 12.11 10.35 -6.31
N VAL A 271 11.64 11.52 -5.90
CA VAL A 271 10.27 11.99 -6.13
C VAL A 271 10.26 13.44 -6.62
N PRO A 272 9.19 13.90 -7.32
CA PRO A 272 9.07 15.29 -7.74
C PRO A 272 8.92 16.23 -6.54
N ARG A 273 9.11 17.54 -6.78
CA ARG A 273 8.76 18.56 -5.79
C ARG A 273 7.24 18.66 -5.70
N VAL A 274 6.73 18.62 -4.49
CA VAL A 274 5.34 18.87 -4.15
C VAL A 274 5.30 20.17 -3.35
N GLU A 275 4.41 21.09 -3.71
CA GLU A 275 4.27 22.36 -2.98
C GLU A 275 3.64 22.13 -1.61
N LYS A 276 2.60 21.29 -1.56
CA LYS A 276 1.89 20.97 -0.32
C LYS A 276 1.25 19.59 -0.38
N ILE A 277 1.47 18.78 0.64
CA ILE A 277 0.68 17.58 0.88
C ILE A 277 -0.56 17.98 1.68
N GLU A 278 -1.73 17.76 1.10
CA GLU A 278 -3.00 18.10 1.75
C GLU A 278 -3.65 16.84 2.30
N PHE A 279 -3.58 16.69 3.62
CA PHE A 279 -4.28 15.65 4.36
C PHE A 279 -5.72 16.09 4.68
N ILE A 280 -6.66 15.17 4.63
CA ILE A 280 -8.06 15.38 5.03
C ILE A 280 -8.63 14.19 5.78
#